data_77d6c9fe3763fb44d334b8993e04bccb
#
_entry.id   77d6c9fe3763fb44d334b8993e04bccb
#
_cell.length_a   1.000
_cell.length_b   1.000
_cell.length_c   1.000
_cell.angle_alpha   90.00
_cell.angle_beta   90.00
_cell.angle_gamma   90.00
#
_symmetry.space_group_name_H-M   'P 1'
#
loop_
_entity.id
_entity.type
_entity.pdbx_description
1 polymer ?
#
loop_
_entity_poly.entity_id
_entity_poly.type
_entity_poly.pdbx_seq_one_letter_code
_entity_poly.pdbx_strand_id
1 'polypeptide(L)'
;MSIFDVLTMLGGLCLFLFGMTLMGQALERRAGGRLRSLLGKMTTGRLAGFFTGLGVTAVIQSSSATTVMVVGFVNSGLMTLRQAINVIMGANVGTTVTAWLLSLGGISGDSIWVRLLKPTSFTPVLALAGIIFFMFCKDNKKKDTGTVLLGFATLMFGMETMSSAVGGLADVPAFRQLFIAFQNPVLGLLAGAVLTAVIQSSSASVGILQALAVTGQVSYGAAIPIIMGQNIGTCVTALLSSVGANKNAKRAAFVHLSFNVIGSAVLLAAYSIVRAILAPAILGEAATLPGIAVIHTAFNLLCVVILMPMAPLLEKLALRVIHDAPAPEHKTELDERLLASPALALGQCREVTIKMADCAVQALRGSLLSVTDYTPALAEQVRADEEVTDHYEDILGTYLVKLSSQTLTAADSENATELLKAIGDFERIADHAVNIVESAEELQSKGLTLSEAAQADLKVLDAAVEEILDRSADAFRRGDAQAAAAVEPLEQVVDLLKEQLRTRHILRMREGKCSIEAGFVWADLLTDLERTSDHCSNIAGSVIDMSQHNLNIHETLRSGKLNNEEYDRRFREYARKYAVE
;
A
#
# COMPACT_ATOMS: atom_id res chain seq x y z
N MET A 1 14.28 42.09 -13.04
CA MET A 1 14.14 41.17 -11.92
C MET A 1 15.35 41.34 -11.02
N SER A 2 15.14 41.72 -9.78
CA SER A 2 16.21 41.79 -8.79
C SER A 2 16.55 40.39 -8.27
N ILE A 3 17.71 40.20 -7.64
CA ILE A 3 18.04 38.95 -7.00
C ILE A 3 17.02 38.58 -5.89
N PHE A 4 16.42 39.61 -5.28
CA PHE A 4 15.38 39.41 -4.25
C PHE A 4 14.07 38.87 -4.82
N ASP A 5 13.70 39.25 -6.06
CA ASP A 5 12.53 38.66 -6.72
C ASP A 5 12.75 37.17 -7.03
N VAL A 6 13.98 36.77 -7.44
CA VAL A 6 14.34 35.37 -7.64
C VAL A 6 14.26 34.60 -6.34
N LEU A 7 14.80 35.14 -5.25
CA LEU A 7 14.73 34.53 -3.92
C LEU A 7 13.29 34.41 -3.43
N THR A 8 12.47 35.43 -3.66
CA THR A 8 11.03 35.40 -3.31
C THR A 8 10.29 34.34 -4.12
N MET A 9 10.58 34.23 -5.42
CA MET A 9 10.00 33.19 -6.27
C MET A 9 10.38 31.78 -5.79
N LEU A 10 11.67 31.57 -5.46
CA LEU A 10 12.14 30.28 -4.91
C LEU A 10 11.51 29.99 -3.55
N GLY A 11 11.39 30.97 -2.66
CA GLY A 11 10.70 30.84 -1.38
C GLY A 11 9.23 30.48 -1.55
N GLY A 12 8.53 31.15 -2.49
CA GLY A 12 7.16 30.82 -2.85
C GLY A 12 7.01 29.40 -3.39
N LEU A 13 7.94 28.96 -4.24
CA LEU A 13 7.98 27.59 -4.77
C LEU A 13 8.20 26.57 -3.65
N CYS A 14 9.10 26.84 -2.71
CA CYS A 14 9.32 25.97 -1.55
C CYS A 14 8.05 25.83 -0.69
N LEU A 15 7.37 26.93 -0.39
CA LEU A 15 6.10 26.91 0.35
C LEU A 15 5.01 26.16 -0.41
N PHE A 16 4.92 26.38 -1.72
CA PHE A 16 3.98 25.71 -2.59
C PHE A 16 4.20 24.18 -2.57
N LEU A 17 5.44 23.72 -2.79
CA LEU A 17 5.79 22.29 -2.77
C LEU A 17 5.58 21.67 -1.39
N PHE A 18 5.95 22.36 -0.33
CA PHE A 18 5.74 21.92 1.05
C PHE A 18 4.24 21.77 1.36
N GLY A 19 3.44 22.78 1.04
CA GLY A 19 1.99 22.76 1.24
C GLY A 19 1.32 21.62 0.48
N MET A 20 1.72 21.40 -0.78
CA MET A 20 1.23 20.32 -1.62
C MET A 20 1.58 18.96 -1.03
N THR A 21 2.82 18.77 -0.59
CA THR A 21 3.28 17.51 0.02
C THR A 21 2.56 17.24 1.33
N LEU A 22 2.46 18.24 2.20
CA LEU A 22 1.77 18.15 3.49
C LEU A 22 0.29 17.78 3.33
N MET A 23 -0.40 18.45 2.39
CA MET A 23 -1.80 18.19 2.07
C MET A 23 -1.98 16.77 1.52
N GLY A 24 -1.13 16.36 0.56
CA GLY A 24 -1.20 15.03 -0.07
C GLY A 24 -1.00 13.91 0.95
N GLN A 25 0.03 13.98 1.79
CA GLN A 25 0.28 12.99 2.85
C GLN A 25 -0.85 12.90 3.86
N ALA A 26 -1.44 14.03 4.26
CA ALA A 26 -2.56 14.04 5.19
C ALA A 26 -3.83 13.45 4.56
N LEU A 27 -4.10 13.71 3.28
CA LEU A 27 -5.20 13.11 2.54
C LEU A 27 -5.00 11.60 2.38
N GLU A 28 -3.77 11.15 2.10
CA GLU A 28 -3.41 9.73 2.01
C GLU A 28 -3.63 9.01 3.33
N ARG A 29 -3.11 9.53 4.46
CA ARG A 29 -3.35 8.97 5.79
C ARG A 29 -4.84 8.88 6.13
N ARG A 30 -5.62 9.93 5.78
CA ARG A 30 -7.05 9.95 6.01
C ARG A 30 -7.83 8.94 5.16
N ALA A 31 -7.37 8.69 3.93
CA ALA A 31 -7.96 7.71 3.02
C ALA A 31 -7.64 6.27 3.44
N GLY A 32 -6.46 6.03 4.02
CA GLY A 32 -6.04 4.78 4.67
C GLY A 32 -6.41 3.51 3.90
N GLY A 33 -6.97 2.52 4.61
CA GLY A 33 -7.33 1.22 4.05
C GLY A 33 -8.41 1.25 2.95
N ARG A 34 -9.19 2.35 2.81
CA ARG A 34 -10.13 2.51 1.70
C ARG A 34 -9.42 2.65 0.36
N LEU A 35 -8.26 3.31 0.35
CA LEU A 35 -7.44 3.46 -0.85
C LEU A 35 -6.96 2.10 -1.36
N ARG A 36 -6.53 1.22 -0.44
CA ARG A 36 -6.15 -0.17 -0.72
C ARG A 36 -7.32 -0.97 -1.30
N SER A 37 -8.49 -0.88 -0.67
CA SER A 37 -9.70 -1.58 -1.12
C SER A 37 -10.11 -1.15 -2.54
N LEU A 38 -9.98 0.14 -2.87
CA LEU A 38 -10.25 0.67 -4.20
C LEU A 38 -9.25 0.13 -5.24
N LEU A 39 -7.96 0.16 -4.95
CA LEU A 39 -6.93 -0.33 -5.89
C LEU A 39 -6.99 -1.85 -6.09
N GLY A 40 -7.25 -2.62 -5.03
CA GLY A 40 -7.27 -4.09 -5.11
C GLY A 40 -8.54 -4.67 -5.74
N LYS A 41 -9.73 -4.13 -5.40
CA LYS A 41 -11.02 -4.72 -5.79
C LYS A 41 -11.65 -4.12 -7.06
N MET A 42 -11.35 -2.87 -7.40
CA MET A 42 -12.04 -2.13 -8.47
C MET A 42 -11.28 -2.06 -9.80
N THR A 43 -10.18 -2.80 -9.96
CA THR A 43 -9.35 -2.72 -11.18
C THR A 43 -9.69 -3.76 -12.25
N THR A 44 -10.70 -4.60 -12.04
CA THR A 44 -11.06 -5.71 -12.96
C THR A 44 -11.63 -5.26 -14.31
N GLY A 45 -12.27 -4.07 -14.37
CA GLY A 45 -12.84 -3.49 -15.58
C GLY A 45 -12.07 -2.26 -16.08
N ARG A 46 -12.14 -1.97 -17.41
CA ARG A 46 -11.46 -0.80 -17.99
C ARG A 46 -11.89 0.51 -17.34
N LEU A 47 -13.19 0.75 -17.26
CA LEU A 47 -13.75 1.96 -16.64
C LEU A 47 -13.51 1.99 -15.13
N ALA A 48 -13.66 0.84 -14.46
CA ALA A 48 -13.40 0.75 -13.03
C ALA A 48 -11.93 1.08 -12.71
N GLY A 49 -10.97 0.52 -13.45
CA GLY A 49 -9.55 0.86 -13.31
C GLY A 49 -9.26 2.34 -13.57
N PHE A 50 -9.88 2.92 -14.61
CA PHE A 50 -9.77 4.34 -14.92
C PHE A 50 -10.28 5.23 -13.77
N PHE A 51 -11.51 4.99 -13.28
CA PHE A 51 -12.06 5.79 -12.18
C PHE A 51 -11.30 5.56 -10.87
N THR A 52 -10.75 4.37 -10.66
CA THR A 52 -9.87 4.10 -9.51
C THR A 52 -8.60 4.95 -9.60
N GLY A 53 -7.91 4.96 -10.74
CA GLY A 53 -6.70 5.78 -10.93
C GLY A 53 -6.98 7.27 -10.80
N LEU A 54 -8.10 7.75 -11.37
CA LEU A 54 -8.57 9.12 -11.25
C LEU A 54 -8.82 9.49 -9.77
N GLY A 55 -9.61 8.68 -9.07
CA GLY A 55 -9.99 8.93 -7.68
C GLY A 55 -8.80 8.89 -6.73
N VAL A 56 -7.94 7.89 -6.87
CA VAL A 56 -6.70 7.76 -6.07
C VAL A 56 -5.82 8.98 -6.26
N THR A 57 -5.55 9.38 -7.51
CA THR A 57 -4.69 10.55 -7.80
C THR A 57 -5.32 11.85 -7.33
N ALA A 58 -6.64 12.02 -7.50
CA ALA A 58 -7.35 13.19 -7.00
C ALA A 58 -7.29 13.31 -5.47
N VAL A 59 -7.30 12.18 -4.75
CA VAL A 59 -7.17 12.15 -3.28
C VAL A 59 -5.71 12.38 -2.86
N ILE A 60 -4.76 11.63 -3.40
CA ILE A 60 -3.33 11.73 -3.04
C ILE A 60 -2.71 13.05 -3.56
N GLN A 61 -3.31 13.67 -4.58
CA GLN A 61 -2.79 14.88 -5.28
C GLN A 61 -1.42 14.64 -5.94
N SER A 62 -1.08 13.38 -6.26
CA SER A 62 0.18 13.00 -6.89
C SER A 62 0.00 11.82 -7.85
N SER A 63 0.03 12.09 -9.15
CA SER A 63 0.04 11.04 -10.17
C SER A 63 1.35 10.25 -10.21
N SER A 64 2.46 10.90 -9.86
CA SER A 64 3.76 10.22 -9.73
C SER A 64 3.70 9.14 -8.65
N ALA A 65 3.20 9.48 -7.45
CA ALA A 65 3.03 8.51 -6.37
C ALA A 65 2.07 7.37 -6.78
N THR A 66 0.92 7.70 -7.38
CA THR A 66 -0.04 6.70 -7.88
C THR A 66 0.61 5.78 -8.91
N THR A 67 1.39 6.30 -9.85
CA THR A 67 2.04 5.49 -10.89
C THR A 67 3.15 4.62 -10.31
N VAL A 68 3.96 5.13 -9.36
CA VAL A 68 4.97 4.34 -8.65
C VAL A 68 4.33 3.19 -7.88
N MET A 69 3.21 3.43 -7.18
CA MET A 69 2.44 2.37 -6.53
C MET A 69 1.93 1.32 -7.53
N VAL A 70 1.41 1.75 -8.68
CA VAL A 70 0.96 0.82 -9.74
C VAL A 70 2.12 -0.02 -10.27
N VAL A 71 3.31 0.58 -10.48
CA VAL A 71 4.54 -0.13 -10.86
C VAL A 71 4.91 -1.16 -9.78
N GLY A 72 4.82 -0.80 -8.49
CA GLY A 72 5.04 -1.69 -7.36
C GLY A 72 4.05 -2.86 -7.32
N PHE A 73 2.75 -2.60 -7.53
CA PHE A 73 1.72 -3.66 -7.59
C PHE A 73 1.91 -4.62 -8.76
N VAL A 74 2.36 -4.12 -9.91
CA VAL A 74 2.69 -4.98 -11.04
C VAL A 74 3.95 -5.79 -10.75
N ASN A 75 4.94 -5.21 -10.05
CA ASN A 75 6.17 -5.88 -9.67
C ASN A 75 5.93 -7.03 -8.68
N SER A 76 5.05 -6.82 -7.71
CA SER A 76 4.67 -7.83 -6.71
C SER A 76 3.61 -8.83 -7.20
N GLY A 77 3.11 -8.66 -8.45
CA GLY A 77 2.08 -9.54 -9.01
C GLY A 77 0.66 -9.29 -8.49
N LEU A 78 0.45 -8.27 -7.67
CA LEU A 78 -0.89 -7.87 -7.17
C LEU A 78 -1.77 -7.26 -8.25
N MET A 79 -1.17 -6.75 -9.33
CA MET A 79 -1.87 -6.14 -10.45
C MET A 79 -1.28 -6.63 -11.78
N THR A 80 -2.15 -6.95 -12.72
CA THR A 80 -1.73 -7.28 -14.09
C THR A 80 -1.38 -6.02 -14.87
N LEU A 81 -0.53 -6.15 -15.92
CA LEU A 81 -0.18 -5.04 -16.81
C LEU A 81 -1.43 -4.38 -17.42
N ARG A 82 -2.44 -5.17 -17.80
CA ARG A 82 -3.69 -4.68 -18.37
C ARG A 82 -4.51 -3.82 -17.41
N GLN A 83 -4.54 -4.20 -16.14
CA GLN A 83 -5.19 -3.39 -15.09
C GLN A 83 -4.41 -2.09 -14.87
N ALA A 84 -3.08 -2.17 -14.78
CA ALA A 84 -2.19 -1.02 -14.61
C ALA A 84 -2.40 0.05 -15.67
N ILE A 85 -2.54 -0.33 -16.94
CA ILE A 85 -2.77 0.60 -18.06
C ILE A 85 -3.99 1.49 -17.80
N ASN A 86 -5.11 0.91 -17.37
CA ASN A 86 -6.34 1.67 -17.13
C ASN A 86 -6.21 2.61 -15.91
N VAL A 87 -5.53 2.15 -14.85
CA VAL A 87 -5.28 2.97 -13.65
C VAL A 87 -4.36 4.16 -13.98
N ILE A 88 -3.30 3.93 -14.75
CA ILE A 88 -2.37 4.98 -15.21
C ILE A 88 -3.11 6.05 -16.05
N MET A 89 -3.98 5.64 -16.96
CA MET A 89 -4.80 6.57 -17.75
C MET A 89 -5.70 7.43 -16.84
N GLY A 90 -6.31 6.81 -15.82
CA GLY A 90 -7.11 7.53 -14.83
C GLY A 90 -6.28 8.50 -13.98
N ALA A 91 -5.08 8.08 -13.58
CA ALA A 91 -4.18 8.90 -12.77
C ALA A 91 -3.78 10.19 -13.49
N ASN A 92 -3.54 10.14 -14.80
CA ASN A 92 -3.24 11.33 -15.60
C ASN A 92 -4.39 12.35 -15.57
N VAL A 93 -5.64 11.90 -15.68
CA VAL A 93 -6.80 12.79 -15.56
C VAL A 93 -6.94 13.30 -14.11
N GLY A 94 -6.71 12.45 -13.11
CA GLY A 94 -6.77 12.83 -11.69
C GLY A 94 -5.84 13.98 -11.32
N THR A 95 -4.68 14.09 -11.98
CA THR A 95 -3.74 15.21 -11.79
C THR A 95 -4.36 16.58 -12.10
N THR A 96 -5.34 16.63 -12.99
CA THR A 96 -5.97 17.89 -13.40
C THR A 96 -6.76 18.54 -12.26
N VAL A 97 -7.18 17.78 -11.25
CA VAL A 97 -7.85 18.29 -10.05
C VAL A 97 -6.97 19.34 -9.35
N THR A 98 -5.65 19.10 -9.28
CA THR A 98 -4.71 20.09 -8.71
C THR A 98 -4.72 21.40 -9.50
N ALA A 99 -4.73 21.33 -10.84
CA ALA A 99 -4.79 22.53 -11.67
C ALA A 99 -6.07 23.36 -11.41
N TRP A 100 -7.20 22.70 -11.16
CA TRP A 100 -8.43 23.38 -10.77
C TRP A 100 -8.35 24.00 -9.38
N LEU A 101 -7.77 23.33 -8.40
CA LEU A 101 -7.53 23.90 -7.07
C LEU A 101 -6.67 25.16 -7.15
N LEU A 102 -5.60 25.13 -7.94
CA LEU A 102 -4.72 26.28 -8.15
C LEU A 102 -5.40 27.41 -8.92
N SER A 103 -6.33 27.09 -9.83
CA SER A 103 -7.06 28.08 -10.61
C SER A 103 -7.95 28.99 -9.76
N LEU A 104 -8.27 28.59 -8.53
CA LEU A 104 -8.96 29.46 -7.56
C LEU A 104 -8.20 30.77 -7.30
N GLY A 105 -6.86 30.73 -7.43
CA GLY A 105 -6.02 31.94 -7.34
C GLY A 105 -6.34 33.03 -8.38
N GLY A 106 -6.98 32.67 -9.51
CA GLY A 106 -7.38 33.55 -10.58
C GLY A 106 -8.75 34.24 -10.40
N ILE A 107 -9.46 33.95 -9.30
CA ILE A 107 -10.77 34.56 -9.04
C ILE A 107 -10.61 36.06 -8.81
N SER A 108 -11.19 36.89 -9.71
CA SER A 108 -11.13 38.35 -9.66
C SER A 108 -12.52 38.93 -9.77
N GLY A 109 -12.79 40.01 -9.04
CA GLY A 109 -14.07 40.75 -9.06
C GLY A 109 -14.23 41.59 -7.80
N ASP A 110 -15.08 42.63 -7.90
CA ASP A 110 -15.27 43.63 -6.84
C ASP A 110 -16.47 43.34 -5.93
N SER A 111 -17.35 42.42 -6.32
CA SER A 111 -18.46 41.98 -5.48
C SER A 111 -17.96 41.34 -4.17
N ILE A 112 -18.66 41.64 -3.05
CA ILE A 112 -18.30 41.12 -1.74
C ILE A 112 -18.27 39.59 -1.71
N TRP A 113 -19.16 38.91 -2.45
CA TRP A 113 -19.21 37.47 -2.58
C TRP A 113 -17.99 36.91 -3.31
N VAL A 114 -17.54 37.60 -4.38
CA VAL A 114 -16.33 37.20 -5.11
C VAL A 114 -15.09 37.45 -4.26
N ARG A 115 -15.05 38.56 -3.49
CA ARG A 115 -13.95 38.84 -2.55
C ARG A 115 -13.82 37.77 -1.46
N LEU A 116 -14.94 37.26 -0.95
CA LEU A 116 -14.93 36.17 0.04
C LEU A 116 -14.44 34.85 -0.55
N LEU A 117 -14.67 34.62 -1.85
CA LEU A 117 -14.21 33.43 -2.55
C LEU A 117 -12.75 33.49 -3.03
N LYS A 118 -12.09 34.65 -2.92
CA LYS A 118 -10.67 34.78 -3.23
C LYS A 118 -9.83 34.00 -2.22
N PRO A 119 -8.80 33.23 -2.67
CA PRO A 119 -7.90 32.51 -1.77
C PRO A 119 -7.30 33.40 -0.69
N THR A 120 -6.91 34.63 -1.02
CA THR A 120 -6.39 35.62 -0.06
C THR A 120 -7.33 35.91 1.12
N SER A 121 -8.64 35.72 0.94
CA SER A 121 -9.64 35.97 1.98
C SER A 121 -9.98 34.76 2.81
N PHE A 122 -10.20 33.61 2.17
CA PHE A 122 -10.62 32.40 2.91
C PHE A 122 -9.45 31.53 3.40
N THR A 123 -8.29 31.59 2.76
CA THR A 123 -7.11 30.78 3.14
C THR A 123 -6.63 31.05 4.57
N PRO A 124 -6.58 32.31 5.08
CA PRO A 124 -6.25 32.56 6.49
C PRO A 124 -7.24 31.91 7.46
N VAL A 125 -8.54 31.89 7.10
CA VAL A 125 -9.57 31.25 7.92
C VAL A 125 -9.37 29.72 7.94
N LEU A 126 -9.05 29.12 6.78
CA LEU A 126 -8.70 27.70 6.71
C LEU A 126 -7.44 27.38 7.50
N ALA A 127 -6.42 28.25 7.46
CA ALA A 127 -5.21 28.09 8.25
C ALA A 127 -5.51 28.13 9.75
N LEU A 128 -6.35 29.07 10.19
CA LEU A 128 -6.78 29.16 11.60
C LEU A 128 -7.56 27.91 12.02
N ALA A 129 -8.52 27.47 11.25
CA ALA A 129 -9.26 26.23 11.52
C ALA A 129 -8.32 25.01 11.52
N GLY A 130 -7.38 24.98 10.57
CA GLY A 130 -6.38 23.93 10.44
C GLY A 130 -5.49 23.81 11.66
N ILE A 131 -4.95 24.94 12.17
CA ILE A 131 -4.09 24.93 13.36
C ILE A 131 -4.87 24.53 14.63
N ILE A 132 -6.14 24.95 14.74
CA ILE A 132 -6.99 24.55 15.85
C ILE A 132 -7.19 23.02 15.84
N PHE A 133 -7.52 22.44 14.71
CA PHE A 133 -7.69 20.98 14.61
C PHE A 133 -6.38 20.23 14.87
N PHE A 134 -5.26 20.74 14.35
CA PHE A 134 -3.97 20.11 14.52
C PHE A 134 -3.47 20.13 15.97
N MET A 135 -3.60 21.28 16.68
CA MET A 135 -3.06 21.46 18.02
C MET A 135 -4.00 20.98 19.14
N PHE A 136 -5.30 21.21 19.00
CA PHE A 136 -6.24 21.03 20.11
C PHE A 136 -7.12 19.77 20.02
N CYS A 137 -7.22 19.13 18.84
CA CYS A 137 -7.96 17.88 18.74
C CYS A 137 -7.07 16.69 19.13
N LYS A 138 -7.64 15.74 19.89
CA LYS A 138 -6.96 14.48 20.25
C LYS A 138 -7.12 13.41 19.16
N ASP A 139 -8.20 13.46 18.39
CA ASP A 139 -8.51 12.50 17.33
C ASP A 139 -7.59 12.71 16.12
N ASN A 140 -6.87 11.65 15.73
CA ASN A 140 -5.94 11.65 14.59
C ASN A 140 -6.62 12.03 13.26
N LYS A 141 -7.87 11.61 13.04
CA LYS A 141 -8.63 11.99 11.82
C LYS A 141 -8.90 13.49 11.76
N LYS A 142 -9.14 14.14 12.90
CA LYS A 142 -9.31 15.60 12.99
C LYS A 142 -7.97 16.32 12.81
N LYS A 143 -6.88 15.78 13.36
CA LYS A 143 -5.53 16.31 13.14
C LYS A 143 -5.13 16.24 11.67
N ASP A 144 -5.40 15.11 10.99
CA ASP A 144 -5.15 15.00 9.54
C ASP A 144 -6.00 16.01 8.75
N THR A 145 -7.27 16.24 9.15
CA THR A 145 -8.08 17.30 8.54
C THR A 145 -7.43 18.68 8.74
N GLY A 146 -6.93 18.94 9.95
CA GLY A 146 -6.18 20.17 10.25
C GLY A 146 -4.95 20.32 9.36
N THR A 147 -4.20 19.24 9.17
CA THR A 147 -3.02 19.19 8.30
C THR A 147 -3.39 19.43 6.83
N VAL A 148 -4.51 18.89 6.35
CA VAL A 148 -5.02 19.16 4.98
C VAL A 148 -5.31 20.66 4.81
N LEU A 149 -6.00 21.27 5.76
CA LEU A 149 -6.33 22.70 5.70
C LEU A 149 -5.09 23.58 5.76
N LEU A 150 -4.12 23.24 6.60
CA LEU A 150 -2.83 23.95 6.69
C LEU A 150 -2.00 23.78 5.41
N GLY A 151 -1.93 22.55 4.87
CA GLY A 151 -1.24 22.26 3.63
C GLY A 151 -1.82 23.04 2.45
N PHE A 152 -3.15 23.08 2.33
CA PHE A 152 -3.85 23.88 1.33
C PHE A 152 -3.56 25.38 1.49
N ALA A 153 -3.60 25.89 2.73
CA ALA A 153 -3.31 27.29 3.01
C ALA A 153 -1.85 27.64 2.62
N THR A 154 -0.89 26.82 3.01
CA THR A 154 0.53 27.01 2.68
C THR A 154 0.78 26.96 1.18
N LEU A 155 0.12 26.04 0.47
CA LEU A 155 0.16 25.92 -0.99
C LEU A 155 -0.33 27.22 -1.65
N MET A 156 -1.47 27.76 -1.22
CA MET A 156 -2.03 28.99 -1.77
C MET A 156 -1.15 30.22 -1.47
N PHE A 157 -0.58 30.33 -0.27
CA PHE A 157 0.40 31.37 0.05
C PHE A 157 1.66 31.26 -0.80
N GLY A 158 2.15 30.04 -1.04
CA GLY A 158 3.28 29.80 -1.95
C GLY A 158 2.96 30.26 -3.37
N MET A 159 1.77 29.93 -3.88
CA MET A 159 1.31 30.34 -5.21
C MET A 159 1.22 31.86 -5.34
N GLU A 160 0.66 32.56 -4.35
CA GLU A 160 0.55 33.99 -4.33
C GLU A 160 1.92 34.69 -4.27
N THR A 161 2.83 34.13 -3.44
CA THR A 161 4.22 34.61 -3.33
C THR A 161 4.96 34.48 -4.67
N MET A 162 4.82 33.33 -5.35
CA MET A 162 5.39 33.16 -6.71
C MET A 162 4.80 34.15 -7.69
N SER A 163 3.47 34.31 -7.72
CA SER A 163 2.78 35.21 -8.63
C SER A 163 3.22 36.67 -8.42
N SER A 164 3.38 37.09 -7.17
CA SER A 164 3.85 38.45 -6.82
C SER A 164 5.30 38.68 -7.26
N ALA A 165 6.17 37.67 -7.06
CA ALA A 165 7.59 37.74 -7.43
C ALA A 165 7.80 37.87 -8.94
N VAL A 166 6.93 37.24 -9.76
CA VAL A 166 7.05 37.27 -11.23
C VAL A 166 6.32 38.46 -11.87
N GLY A 167 5.54 39.21 -11.10
CA GLY A 167 4.77 40.36 -11.64
C GLY A 167 5.64 41.37 -12.43
N GLY A 168 6.84 41.66 -11.94
CA GLY A 168 7.80 42.54 -12.62
C GLY A 168 8.44 41.98 -13.90
N LEU A 169 8.24 40.67 -14.20
CA LEU A 169 8.76 40.05 -15.43
C LEU A 169 7.99 40.45 -16.67
N ALA A 170 6.77 40.95 -16.52
CA ALA A 170 5.95 41.41 -17.64
C ALA A 170 6.66 42.49 -18.50
N ASP A 171 7.49 43.33 -17.88
CA ASP A 171 8.22 44.42 -18.52
C ASP A 171 9.62 44.03 -19.01
N VAL A 172 10.06 42.79 -18.79
CA VAL A 172 11.39 42.31 -19.20
C VAL A 172 11.34 41.79 -20.64
N PRO A 173 12.04 42.46 -21.60
CA PRO A 173 11.98 42.05 -23.02
C PRO A 173 12.42 40.60 -23.28
N ALA A 174 13.47 40.13 -22.58
CA ALA A 174 13.96 38.75 -22.71
C ALA A 174 12.91 37.72 -22.27
N PHE A 175 12.13 38.00 -21.20
CA PHE A 175 11.05 37.16 -20.75
C PHE A 175 9.92 37.04 -21.78
N ARG A 176 9.53 38.17 -22.35
CA ARG A 176 8.54 38.21 -23.44
C ARG A 176 9.01 37.43 -24.65
N GLN A 177 10.27 37.59 -25.06
CA GLN A 177 10.85 36.86 -26.19
C GLN A 177 10.87 35.35 -25.94
N LEU A 178 11.14 34.90 -24.70
CA LEU A 178 11.11 33.48 -24.33
C LEU A 178 9.70 32.88 -24.55
N PHE A 179 8.64 33.57 -24.14
CA PHE A 179 7.27 33.07 -24.35
C PHE A 179 6.83 33.16 -25.82
N ILE A 180 7.36 34.12 -26.59
CA ILE A 180 7.17 34.17 -28.04
C ILE A 180 7.86 32.91 -28.68
N ALA A 181 9.06 32.55 -28.24
CA ALA A 181 9.73 31.34 -28.72
C ALA A 181 8.94 30.08 -28.38
N PHE A 182 8.33 30.01 -27.19
CA PHE A 182 7.49 28.89 -26.77
C PHE A 182 6.14 28.79 -27.51
N GLN A 183 5.77 29.77 -28.29
CA GLN A 183 4.68 29.64 -29.28
C GLN A 183 5.03 28.65 -30.39
N ASN A 184 6.32 28.34 -30.61
CA ASN A 184 6.70 27.19 -31.42
C ASN A 184 6.26 25.91 -30.68
N PRO A 185 5.38 25.07 -31.29
CA PRO A 185 4.79 23.94 -30.58
C PRO A 185 5.82 22.93 -30.05
N VAL A 186 6.92 22.75 -30.79
CA VAL A 186 7.99 21.83 -30.39
C VAL A 186 8.80 22.38 -29.22
N LEU A 187 9.17 23.67 -29.28
CA LEU A 187 9.92 24.32 -28.18
C LEU A 187 9.09 24.40 -26.89
N GLY A 188 7.81 24.74 -27.01
CA GLY A 188 6.89 24.75 -25.85
C GLY A 188 6.75 23.38 -25.22
N LEU A 189 6.57 22.33 -26.04
CA LEU A 189 6.50 20.94 -25.55
C LEU A 189 7.81 20.53 -24.85
N LEU A 190 8.96 20.80 -25.46
CA LEU A 190 10.26 20.48 -24.84
C LEU A 190 10.47 21.24 -23.52
N ALA A 191 10.12 22.53 -23.47
CA ALA A 191 10.23 23.32 -22.25
C ALA A 191 9.39 22.72 -21.10
N GLY A 192 8.13 22.36 -21.37
CA GLY A 192 7.26 21.70 -20.41
C GLY A 192 7.79 20.33 -19.96
N ALA A 193 8.30 19.53 -20.89
CA ALA A 193 8.84 18.20 -20.61
C ALA A 193 10.10 18.27 -19.73
N VAL A 194 11.05 19.14 -20.08
CA VAL A 194 12.30 19.31 -19.31
C VAL A 194 12.00 19.85 -17.92
N LEU A 195 11.15 20.91 -17.81
CA LEU A 195 10.79 21.50 -16.52
C LEU A 195 10.20 20.42 -15.58
N THR A 196 9.24 19.65 -16.08
CA THR A 196 8.57 18.64 -15.26
C THR A 196 9.49 17.45 -14.96
N ALA A 197 10.35 17.03 -15.89
CA ALA A 197 11.33 15.98 -15.66
C ALA A 197 12.34 16.33 -14.55
N VAL A 198 12.75 17.61 -14.49
CA VAL A 198 13.66 18.09 -13.44
C VAL A 198 12.95 18.19 -12.09
N ILE A 199 11.75 18.78 -12.05
CA ILE A 199 10.99 18.97 -10.81
C ILE A 199 10.36 17.64 -10.34
N GLN A 200 10.11 16.68 -11.25
CA GLN A 200 9.43 15.40 -11.03
C GLN A 200 8.00 15.53 -10.48
N SER A 201 7.37 16.70 -10.69
CA SER A 201 6.00 17.00 -10.27
C SER A 201 5.29 17.82 -11.34
N SER A 202 4.32 17.20 -12.02
CA SER A 202 3.48 17.90 -13.00
C SER A 202 2.59 18.96 -12.34
N SER A 203 2.09 18.71 -11.13
CA SER A 203 1.29 19.68 -10.38
C SER A 203 2.09 20.94 -10.06
N ALA A 204 3.35 20.78 -9.65
CA ALA A 204 4.25 21.92 -9.43
C ALA A 204 4.57 22.66 -10.73
N SER A 205 4.82 21.94 -11.81
CA SER A 205 5.08 22.53 -13.12
C SER A 205 3.88 23.32 -13.65
N VAL A 206 2.66 22.79 -13.48
CA VAL A 206 1.42 23.53 -13.83
C VAL A 206 1.25 24.75 -12.92
N GLY A 207 1.53 24.64 -11.62
CA GLY A 207 1.50 25.78 -10.69
C GLY A 207 2.45 26.90 -11.10
N ILE A 208 3.68 26.58 -11.51
CA ILE A 208 4.63 27.55 -12.05
C ILE A 208 4.08 28.20 -13.32
N LEU A 209 3.51 27.41 -14.24
CA LEU A 209 2.91 27.96 -15.47
C LEU A 209 1.74 28.91 -15.14
N GLN A 210 0.88 28.56 -14.19
CA GLN A 210 -0.21 29.41 -13.73
C GLN A 210 0.30 30.68 -13.05
N ALA A 211 1.34 30.59 -12.21
CA ALA A 211 1.97 31.77 -11.61
C ALA A 211 2.53 32.72 -12.68
N LEU A 212 3.21 32.19 -13.69
CA LEU A 212 3.74 32.97 -14.81
C LEU A 212 2.62 33.56 -15.68
N ALA A 213 1.48 32.88 -15.82
CA ALA A 213 0.34 33.40 -16.58
C ALA A 213 -0.28 34.67 -15.98
N VAL A 214 -0.11 34.91 -14.68
CA VAL A 214 -0.55 36.16 -14.01
C VAL A 214 0.14 37.39 -14.60
N THR A 215 1.33 37.24 -15.18
CA THR A 215 2.04 38.33 -15.87
C THR A 215 1.34 38.83 -17.14
N GLY A 216 0.35 38.07 -17.66
CA GLY A 216 -0.29 38.34 -18.95
C GLY A 216 0.56 38.09 -20.20
N GLN A 217 1.81 37.61 -20.03
CA GLN A 217 2.74 37.32 -21.14
C GLN A 217 2.62 35.91 -21.69
N VAL A 218 2.04 35.01 -20.95
CA VAL A 218 1.81 33.61 -21.37
C VAL A 218 0.54 33.53 -22.19
N SER A 219 0.65 33.38 -23.51
CA SER A 219 -0.52 33.17 -24.37
C SER A 219 -1.02 31.73 -24.33
N TYR A 220 -2.29 31.52 -24.71
CA TYR A 220 -2.80 30.16 -24.90
C TYR A 220 -1.99 29.38 -25.93
N GLY A 221 -1.47 30.05 -26.96
CA GLY A 221 -0.61 29.44 -27.98
C GLY A 221 0.71 28.87 -27.44
N ALA A 222 1.23 29.45 -26.34
CA ALA A 222 2.40 28.92 -25.64
C ALA A 222 2.01 27.91 -24.55
N ALA A 223 0.93 28.16 -23.81
CA ALA A 223 0.50 27.29 -22.70
C ALA A 223 0.13 25.88 -23.15
N ILE A 224 -0.57 25.72 -24.30
CA ILE A 224 -1.04 24.42 -24.79
C ILE A 224 0.13 23.44 -25.00
N PRO A 225 1.18 23.75 -25.81
CA PRO A 225 2.31 22.84 -26.00
C PRO A 225 3.10 22.59 -24.71
N ILE A 226 3.25 23.62 -23.85
CA ILE A 226 3.93 23.45 -22.55
C ILE A 226 3.20 22.41 -21.70
N ILE A 227 1.86 22.46 -21.59
CA ILE A 227 1.05 21.50 -20.84
C ILE A 227 1.21 20.07 -21.40
N MET A 228 1.21 19.92 -22.73
CA MET A 228 1.48 18.62 -23.36
C MET A 228 2.85 18.07 -22.95
N GLY A 229 3.87 18.91 -22.95
CA GLY A 229 5.22 18.55 -22.51
C GLY A 229 5.28 18.17 -21.04
N GLN A 230 4.59 18.90 -20.15
CA GLN A 230 4.54 18.61 -18.72
C GLN A 230 4.06 17.18 -18.44
N ASN A 231 3.09 16.69 -19.19
CA ASN A 231 2.61 15.30 -19.06
C ASN A 231 3.67 14.27 -19.49
N ILE A 232 4.47 14.55 -20.53
CA ILE A 232 5.61 13.69 -20.91
C ILE A 232 6.67 13.69 -19.81
N GLY A 233 7.02 14.86 -19.27
CA GLY A 233 8.01 14.98 -18.20
C GLY A 233 7.69 14.18 -16.94
N THR A 234 6.41 14.04 -16.61
CA THR A 234 5.94 13.24 -15.47
C THR A 234 6.34 11.76 -15.57
N CYS A 235 6.52 11.23 -16.78
CA CYS A 235 6.85 9.82 -16.98
C CYS A 235 8.25 9.43 -16.49
N VAL A 236 9.14 10.42 -16.32
CA VAL A 236 10.52 10.19 -15.81
C VAL A 236 10.48 9.52 -14.44
N THR A 237 9.58 9.93 -13.55
CA THR A 237 9.46 9.35 -12.21
C THR A 237 9.09 7.85 -12.28
N ALA A 238 8.14 7.47 -13.14
CA ALA A 238 7.74 6.08 -13.33
C ALA A 238 8.87 5.24 -13.94
N LEU A 239 9.62 5.81 -14.90
CA LEU A 239 10.77 5.14 -15.51
C LEU A 239 11.88 4.90 -14.48
N LEU A 240 12.22 5.90 -13.68
CA LEU A 240 13.21 5.77 -12.61
C LEU A 240 12.79 4.73 -11.57
N SER A 241 11.52 4.73 -11.16
CA SER A 241 11.00 3.74 -10.22
C SER A 241 10.99 2.31 -10.77
N SER A 242 10.98 2.13 -12.08
CA SER A 242 11.00 0.81 -12.71
C SER A 242 12.40 0.20 -12.85
N VAL A 243 13.46 0.96 -12.55
CA VAL A 243 14.84 0.45 -12.54
C VAL A 243 14.97 -0.63 -11.47
N GLY A 244 15.53 -1.78 -11.84
CA GLY A 244 15.61 -2.94 -10.94
C GLY A 244 14.33 -3.76 -10.80
N ALA A 245 13.19 -3.30 -11.33
CA ALA A 245 11.92 -4.03 -11.27
C ALA A 245 11.85 -5.19 -12.28
N ASN A 246 10.86 -6.07 -12.11
CA ASN A 246 10.53 -7.12 -13.06
C ASN A 246 10.06 -6.53 -14.41
N LYS A 247 9.94 -7.38 -15.42
CA LYS A 247 9.61 -6.95 -16.80
C LYS A 247 8.23 -6.32 -16.91
N ASN A 248 7.23 -6.83 -16.16
CA ASN A 248 5.88 -6.30 -16.22
C ASN A 248 5.79 -4.91 -15.57
N ALA A 249 6.53 -4.65 -14.51
CA ALA A 249 6.67 -3.34 -13.90
C ALA A 249 7.35 -2.33 -14.85
N LYS A 250 8.44 -2.74 -15.53
CA LYS A 250 9.07 -1.94 -16.59
C LYS A 250 8.12 -1.66 -17.77
N ARG A 251 7.31 -2.66 -18.16
CA ARG A 251 6.26 -2.49 -19.17
C ARG A 251 5.21 -1.47 -18.76
N ALA A 252 4.79 -1.47 -17.48
CA ALA A 252 3.84 -0.48 -16.96
C ALA A 252 4.41 0.95 -17.04
N ALA A 253 5.66 1.17 -16.64
CA ALA A 253 6.33 2.46 -16.78
C ALA A 253 6.49 2.88 -18.26
N PHE A 254 6.83 1.95 -19.14
CA PHE A 254 6.93 2.19 -20.58
C PHE A 254 5.57 2.52 -21.21
N VAL A 255 4.48 1.89 -20.77
CA VAL A 255 3.12 2.23 -21.21
C VAL A 255 2.77 3.65 -20.79
N HIS A 256 3.11 4.06 -19.57
CA HIS A 256 2.90 5.45 -19.12
C HIS A 256 3.60 6.46 -20.02
N LEU A 257 4.87 6.21 -20.36
CA LEU A 257 5.61 7.03 -21.33
C LEU A 257 4.94 7.01 -22.71
N SER A 258 4.63 5.83 -23.24
CA SER A 258 4.05 5.67 -24.58
C SER A 258 2.70 6.36 -24.69
N PHE A 259 1.84 6.26 -23.65
CA PHE A 259 0.56 6.95 -23.60
C PHE A 259 0.73 8.47 -23.73
N ASN A 260 1.63 9.07 -22.91
CA ASN A 260 1.83 10.52 -22.93
C ASN A 260 2.54 11.00 -24.21
N VAL A 261 3.51 10.24 -24.73
CA VAL A 261 4.23 10.61 -25.98
C VAL A 261 3.30 10.50 -27.18
N ILE A 262 2.58 9.41 -27.35
CA ILE A 262 1.66 9.19 -28.48
C ILE A 262 0.51 10.21 -28.40
N GLY A 263 -0.10 10.38 -27.22
CA GLY A 263 -1.16 11.35 -26.99
C GLY A 263 -0.72 12.78 -27.30
N SER A 264 0.46 13.18 -26.82
CA SER A 264 1.04 14.50 -27.12
C SER A 264 1.36 14.65 -28.60
N ALA A 265 1.92 13.65 -29.26
CA ALA A 265 2.25 13.73 -30.69
C ALA A 265 0.99 13.90 -31.57
N VAL A 266 -0.06 13.11 -31.28
CA VAL A 266 -1.33 13.19 -32.01
C VAL A 266 -2.02 14.54 -31.80
N LEU A 267 -2.12 14.97 -30.54
CA LEU A 267 -2.80 16.24 -30.20
C LEU A 267 -1.97 17.47 -30.60
N LEU A 268 -0.62 17.38 -30.58
CA LEU A 268 0.25 18.46 -31.08
C LEU A 268 0.13 18.60 -32.60
N ALA A 269 0.02 17.50 -33.33
CA ALA A 269 -0.23 17.52 -34.78
C ALA A 269 -1.60 18.15 -35.07
N ALA A 270 -2.65 17.72 -34.37
CA ALA A 270 -4.00 18.31 -34.49
C ALA A 270 -4.00 19.82 -34.15
N TYR A 271 -3.36 20.20 -33.04
CA TYR A 271 -3.19 21.61 -32.64
C TYR A 271 -2.46 22.41 -33.72
N SER A 272 -1.38 21.88 -34.29
CA SER A 272 -0.60 22.56 -35.32
C SER A 272 -1.42 22.76 -36.60
N ILE A 273 -2.23 21.77 -36.99
CA ILE A 273 -3.14 21.87 -38.14
C ILE A 273 -4.22 22.94 -37.89
N VAL A 274 -4.88 22.90 -36.71
CA VAL A 274 -5.91 23.90 -36.33
C VAL A 274 -5.31 25.29 -36.31
N ARG A 275 -4.12 25.47 -35.74
CA ARG A 275 -3.40 26.74 -35.71
C ARG A 275 -3.07 27.25 -37.13
N ALA A 276 -2.61 26.38 -38.03
CA ALA A 276 -2.21 26.74 -39.38
C ALA A 276 -3.42 27.10 -40.29
N ILE A 277 -4.54 26.38 -40.12
CA ILE A 277 -5.72 26.53 -40.99
C ILE A 277 -6.69 27.58 -40.45
N LEU A 278 -7.03 27.48 -39.16
CA LEU A 278 -8.08 28.31 -38.55
C LEU A 278 -7.54 29.57 -37.83
N ALA A 279 -6.24 29.56 -37.46
CA ALA A 279 -5.55 30.63 -36.73
C ALA A 279 -6.45 31.27 -35.64
N PRO A 280 -7.00 30.48 -34.65
CA PRO A 280 -7.98 31.02 -33.71
C PRO A 280 -7.39 32.16 -32.91
N ALA A 281 -8.12 33.29 -32.83
CA ALA A 281 -7.66 34.50 -32.13
C ALA A 281 -7.30 34.24 -30.66
N ILE A 282 -8.01 33.34 -30.01
CA ILE A 282 -7.77 32.94 -28.62
C ILE A 282 -6.32 32.48 -28.36
N LEU A 283 -5.64 31.92 -29.36
CA LEU A 283 -4.24 31.48 -29.20
C LEU A 283 -3.28 32.67 -28.94
N GLY A 284 -3.65 33.86 -29.35
CA GLY A 284 -2.91 35.09 -29.08
C GLY A 284 -3.26 35.76 -27.74
N GLU A 285 -4.36 35.37 -27.11
CA GLU A 285 -4.81 35.94 -25.85
C GLU A 285 -3.99 35.43 -24.68
N ALA A 286 -3.91 36.22 -23.61
CA ALA A 286 -3.26 35.83 -22.37
C ALA A 286 -4.02 34.67 -21.70
N ALA A 287 -3.29 33.62 -21.36
CA ALA A 287 -3.86 32.44 -20.69
C ALA A 287 -4.25 32.80 -19.26
N THR A 288 -5.48 32.45 -18.89
CA THR A 288 -5.98 32.58 -17.52
C THR A 288 -5.71 31.31 -16.70
N LEU A 289 -5.68 31.42 -15.37
CA LEU A 289 -5.48 30.27 -14.51
C LEU A 289 -6.55 29.19 -14.74
N PRO A 290 -7.87 29.50 -14.78
CA PRO A 290 -8.90 28.54 -15.15
C PRO A 290 -8.72 27.98 -16.58
N GLY A 291 -8.31 28.82 -17.53
CA GLY A 291 -8.04 28.41 -18.91
C GLY A 291 -6.94 27.34 -19.00
N ILE A 292 -5.88 27.49 -18.22
CA ILE A 292 -4.81 26.47 -18.10
C ILE A 292 -5.37 25.17 -17.51
N ALA A 293 -6.22 25.24 -16.48
CA ALA A 293 -6.85 24.06 -15.90
C ALA A 293 -7.78 23.35 -16.91
N VAL A 294 -8.57 24.12 -17.69
CA VAL A 294 -9.41 23.58 -18.78
C VAL A 294 -8.57 22.87 -19.84
N ILE A 295 -7.49 23.52 -20.31
CA ILE A 295 -6.58 22.91 -21.31
C ILE A 295 -5.96 21.62 -20.78
N HIS A 296 -5.48 21.63 -19.54
CA HIS A 296 -4.89 20.46 -18.91
C HIS A 296 -5.89 19.31 -18.83
N THR A 297 -7.12 19.60 -18.43
CA THR A 297 -8.20 18.60 -18.36
C THR A 297 -8.59 18.10 -19.75
N ALA A 298 -8.81 19.01 -20.69
CA ALA A 298 -9.18 18.67 -22.07
C ALA A 298 -8.12 17.80 -22.74
N PHE A 299 -6.83 18.15 -22.59
CA PHE A 299 -5.72 17.36 -23.11
C PHE A 299 -5.74 15.92 -22.58
N ASN A 300 -5.81 15.75 -21.25
CA ASN A 300 -5.79 14.43 -20.63
C ASN A 300 -7.03 13.61 -20.99
N LEU A 301 -8.22 14.21 -21.01
CA LEU A 301 -9.45 13.53 -21.42
C LEU A 301 -9.40 13.11 -22.90
N LEU A 302 -8.92 13.97 -23.80
CA LEU A 302 -8.76 13.63 -25.22
C LEU A 302 -7.76 12.50 -25.42
N CYS A 303 -6.62 12.50 -24.70
CA CYS A 303 -5.68 11.37 -24.70
C CYS A 303 -6.36 10.07 -24.28
N VAL A 304 -7.18 10.09 -23.22
CA VAL A 304 -7.92 8.91 -22.76
C VAL A 304 -8.94 8.45 -23.80
N VAL A 305 -9.73 9.36 -24.36
CA VAL A 305 -10.74 9.02 -25.38
C VAL A 305 -10.10 8.36 -26.61
N ILE A 306 -8.94 8.86 -27.04
CA ILE A 306 -8.20 8.31 -28.19
C ILE A 306 -7.52 6.98 -27.84
N LEU A 307 -6.83 6.90 -26.70
CA LEU A 307 -5.91 5.80 -26.41
C LEU A 307 -6.51 4.69 -25.55
N MET A 308 -7.58 4.91 -24.81
CA MET A 308 -8.23 3.85 -24.01
C MET A 308 -8.82 2.72 -24.87
N PRO A 309 -9.45 2.98 -26.04
CA PRO A 309 -9.82 1.91 -26.97
C PRO A 309 -8.59 1.14 -27.49
N MET A 310 -7.44 1.82 -27.59
CA MET A 310 -6.16 1.29 -28.08
C MET A 310 -5.29 0.69 -26.97
N ALA A 311 -5.78 0.57 -25.72
CA ALA A 311 -5.03 -0.01 -24.61
C ALA A 311 -4.40 -1.39 -24.92
N PRO A 312 -5.05 -2.32 -25.68
CA PRO A 312 -4.42 -3.57 -26.10
C PRO A 312 -3.22 -3.36 -27.04
N LEU A 313 -3.21 -2.28 -27.80
CA LEU A 313 -2.07 -1.95 -28.69
C LEU A 313 -0.89 -1.42 -27.88
N LEU A 314 -1.14 -0.59 -26.86
CA LEU A 314 -0.11 -0.15 -25.92
C LEU A 314 0.51 -1.33 -25.14
N GLU A 315 -0.33 -2.27 -24.71
CA GLU A 315 0.11 -3.53 -24.10
C GLU A 315 1.03 -4.33 -25.04
N LYS A 316 0.60 -4.54 -26.29
CA LYS A 316 1.40 -5.23 -27.31
C LYS A 316 2.71 -4.50 -27.61
N LEU A 317 2.69 -3.17 -27.67
CA LEU A 317 3.89 -2.36 -27.88
C LEU A 317 4.89 -2.57 -26.73
N ALA A 318 4.42 -2.54 -25.48
CA ALA A 318 5.26 -2.77 -24.31
C ALA A 318 5.86 -4.18 -24.29
N LEU A 319 5.05 -5.20 -24.63
CA LEU A 319 5.51 -6.58 -24.76
C LEU A 319 6.55 -6.75 -25.88
N ARG A 320 6.42 -5.98 -26.96
CA ARG A 320 7.36 -6.03 -28.09
C ARG A 320 8.69 -5.32 -27.80
N VAL A 321 8.68 -4.26 -27.03
CA VAL A 321 9.88 -3.49 -26.67
C VAL A 321 10.64 -4.17 -25.52
N ILE A 322 9.92 -4.67 -24.54
CA ILE A 322 10.49 -5.34 -23.36
C ILE A 322 10.16 -6.83 -23.47
N HIS A 323 11.11 -7.60 -24.03
CA HIS A 323 10.95 -9.02 -24.31
C HIS A 323 11.03 -9.88 -23.04
N ASP A 324 10.34 -11.03 -23.07
CA ASP A 324 10.54 -12.08 -22.07
C ASP A 324 11.89 -12.78 -22.35
N ALA A 325 12.83 -12.75 -21.39
CA ALA A 325 14.00 -13.63 -21.44
C ALA A 325 13.70 -14.89 -20.61
N PRO A 326 14.30 -16.04 -20.94
CA PRO A 326 14.16 -17.25 -20.13
C PRO A 326 15.04 -17.15 -18.88
N ALA A 327 14.70 -16.30 -17.94
CA ALA A 327 15.29 -16.25 -16.62
C ALA A 327 14.19 -16.44 -15.57
N PRO A 328 14.43 -17.17 -14.47
CA PRO A 328 13.47 -17.27 -13.40
C PRO A 328 13.10 -15.85 -12.96
N GLU A 329 11.84 -15.49 -13.07
CA GLU A 329 11.33 -14.27 -12.47
C GLU A 329 11.42 -14.44 -10.97
N HIS A 330 12.38 -13.79 -10.33
CA HIS A 330 12.31 -13.56 -8.90
C HIS A 330 11.07 -12.68 -8.66
N LYS A 331 9.98 -13.32 -8.27
CA LYS A 331 8.81 -12.62 -7.76
C LYS A 331 9.25 -12.00 -6.45
N THR A 332 9.53 -10.72 -6.47
CA THR A 332 9.77 -9.97 -5.23
C THR A 332 8.43 -9.88 -4.51
N GLU A 333 8.26 -10.68 -3.46
CA GLU A 333 7.01 -10.77 -2.72
C GLU A 333 6.68 -9.46 -1.98
N LEU A 334 7.71 -8.72 -1.55
CA LEU A 334 7.61 -7.42 -0.90
C LEU A 334 8.36 -6.37 -1.72
N ASP A 335 7.67 -5.32 -2.14
CA ASP A 335 8.26 -4.27 -2.99
C ASP A 335 8.55 -3.02 -2.16
N GLU A 336 9.83 -2.62 -2.07
CA GLU A 336 10.26 -1.42 -1.32
C GLU A 336 9.65 -0.11 -1.83
N ARG A 337 9.18 -0.06 -3.08
CA ARG A 337 8.49 1.13 -3.64
C ARG A 337 7.18 1.42 -2.92
N LEU A 338 6.56 0.38 -2.33
CA LEU A 338 5.34 0.53 -1.55
C LEU A 338 5.58 1.15 -0.17
N LEU A 339 6.83 1.19 0.32
CA LEU A 339 7.18 1.90 1.56
C LEU A 339 6.84 3.40 1.48
N ALA A 340 6.79 3.98 0.28
CA ALA A 340 6.32 5.35 0.07
C ALA A 340 4.83 5.53 0.44
N SER A 341 4.06 4.44 0.52
CA SER A 341 2.66 4.43 0.93
C SER A 341 2.44 3.37 2.03
N PRO A 342 2.67 3.72 3.31
CA PRO A 342 2.72 2.77 4.43
C PRO A 342 1.51 1.87 4.56
N ALA A 343 0.30 2.38 4.36
CA ALA A 343 -0.93 1.60 4.44
C ALA A 343 -1.00 0.49 3.37
N LEU A 344 -0.42 0.73 2.17
CA LEU A 344 -0.34 -0.28 1.11
C LEU A 344 0.74 -1.31 1.38
N ALA A 345 1.92 -0.86 1.85
CA ALA A 345 3.02 -1.71 2.27
C ALA A 345 2.58 -2.70 3.36
N LEU A 346 1.90 -2.19 4.40
CA LEU A 346 1.35 -3.00 5.48
C LEU A 346 0.34 -4.03 4.98
N GLY A 347 -0.45 -3.62 4.00
CA GLY A 347 -1.39 -4.53 3.35
C GLY A 347 -0.70 -5.67 2.60
N GLN A 348 0.41 -5.39 1.92
CA GLN A 348 1.19 -6.43 1.25
C GLN A 348 1.86 -7.37 2.29
N CYS A 349 2.41 -6.83 3.38
CA CYS A 349 2.93 -7.64 4.47
C CYS A 349 1.87 -8.64 4.97
N ARG A 350 0.64 -8.19 5.18
CA ARG A 350 -0.45 -9.08 5.62
C ARG A 350 -0.73 -10.20 4.62
N GLU A 351 -0.77 -9.92 3.32
CA GLU A 351 -1.00 -10.96 2.30
C GLU A 351 0.14 -11.99 2.26
N VAL A 352 1.39 -11.54 2.46
CA VAL A 352 2.55 -12.46 2.54
C VAL A 352 2.52 -13.25 3.84
N THR A 353 2.14 -12.64 4.98
CA THR A 353 1.95 -13.35 6.26
C THR A 353 0.87 -14.43 6.16
N ILE A 354 -0.20 -14.22 5.36
CA ILE A 354 -1.22 -15.26 5.12
C ILE A 354 -0.60 -16.47 4.39
N LYS A 355 0.29 -16.25 3.42
CA LYS A 355 0.99 -17.36 2.75
C LYS A 355 1.93 -18.11 3.71
N MET A 356 2.65 -17.37 4.55
CA MET A 356 3.46 -17.93 5.63
C MET A 356 2.62 -18.81 6.56
N ALA A 357 1.46 -18.31 6.99
CA ALA A 357 0.51 -19.06 7.80
C ALA A 357 0.05 -20.35 7.12
N ASP A 358 -0.19 -20.33 5.79
CA ASP A 358 -0.57 -21.52 5.03
C ASP A 358 0.56 -22.57 5.03
N CYS A 359 1.83 -22.17 4.92
CA CYS A 359 2.99 -23.06 5.01
C CYS A 359 3.11 -23.66 6.42
N ALA A 360 3.03 -22.86 7.47
CA ALA A 360 3.10 -23.33 8.86
C ALA A 360 1.98 -24.32 9.19
N VAL A 361 0.75 -24.06 8.70
CA VAL A 361 -0.39 -25.01 8.85
C VAL A 361 -0.12 -26.32 8.12
N GLN A 362 0.47 -26.29 6.93
CA GLN A 362 0.81 -27.50 6.18
C GLN A 362 1.92 -28.29 6.87
N ALA A 363 2.97 -27.60 7.35
CA ALA A 363 4.06 -28.21 8.10
C ALA A 363 3.53 -28.97 9.34
N LEU A 364 2.70 -28.32 10.15
CA LEU A 364 2.15 -28.95 11.35
C LEU A 364 1.24 -30.15 11.03
N ARG A 365 0.36 -30.05 10.05
CA ARG A 365 -0.47 -31.19 9.62
C ARG A 365 0.36 -32.37 9.12
N GLY A 366 1.42 -32.08 8.35
CA GLY A 366 2.37 -33.08 7.91
C GLY A 366 3.08 -33.76 9.08
N SER A 367 3.48 -33.00 10.09
CA SER A 367 4.15 -33.52 11.26
C SER A 367 3.25 -34.42 12.12
N LEU A 368 1.99 -34.04 12.36
CA LEU A 368 1.00 -34.85 13.06
C LEU A 368 0.79 -36.21 12.35
N LEU A 369 0.68 -36.18 11.03
CA LEU A 369 0.56 -37.40 10.23
C LEU A 369 1.81 -38.28 10.33
N SER A 370 3.01 -37.70 10.42
CA SER A 370 4.27 -38.43 10.51
C SER A 370 4.41 -39.26 11.76
N VAL A 371 3.75 -38.90 12.86
CA VAL A 371 3.78 -39.68 14.12
C VAL A 371 3.08 -41.04 13.97
N THR A 372 2.04 -41.12 13.13
CA THR A 372 1.26 -42.34 12.90
C THR A 372 1.66 -43.08 11.64
N ASP A 373 2.07 -42.38 10.59
CA ASP A 373 2.44 -42.94 9.28
C ASP A 373 3.70 -42.24 8.74
N TYR A 374 4.82 -42.53 9.38
CA TYR A 374 6.10 -41.94 9.02
C TYR A 374 6.58 -42.38 7.63
N THR A 375 6.91 -41.42 6.79
CA THR A 375 7.66 -41.61 5.55
C THR A 375 8.76 -40.54 5.42
N PRO A 376 9.97 -40.92 4.91
CA PRO A 376 11.04 -39.93 4.69
C PRO A 376 10.60 -38.75 3.78
N ALA A 377 9.73 -39.03 2.81
CA ALA A 377 9.22 -37.99 1.90
C ALA A 377 8.32 -36.98 2.64
N LEU A 378 7.51 -37.40 3.59
CA LEU A 378 6.68 -36.54 4.42
C LEU A 378 7.54 -35.69 5.35
N ALA A 379 8.56 -36.28 5.97
CA ALA A 379 9.52 -35.58 6.82
C ALA A 379 10.28 -34.48 6.04
N GLU A 380 10.74 -34.78 4.82
CA GLU A 380 11.41 -33.81 3.95
C GLU A 380 10.46 -32.69 3.52
N GLN A 381 9.17 -33.00 3.27
CA GLN A 381 8.16 -31.96 2.95
C GLN A 381 7.93 -31.02 4.12
N VAL A 382 7.82 -31.53 5.36
CA VAL A 382 7.64 -30.68 6.56
C VAL A 382 8.83 -29.74 6.75
N ARG A 383 10.07 -30.25 6.59
CA ARG A 383 11.27 -29.40 6.65
C ARG A 383 11.33 -28.36 5.54
N ALA A 384 10.87 -28.71 4.33
CA ALA A 384 10.79 -27.76 3.23
C ALA A 384 9.74 -26.67 3.49
N ASP A 385 8.61 -26.99 4.10
CA ASP A 385 7.56 -26.04 4.46
C ASP A 385 8.04 -25.10 5.61
N GLU A 386 8.84 -25.62 6.55
CA GLU A 386 9.49 -24.82 7.60
C GLU A 386 10.53 -23.87 6.99
N GLU A 387 11.43 -24.32 6.11
CA GLU A 387 12.43 -23.46 5.44
C GLU A 387 11.76 -22.31 4.66
N VAL A 388 10.61 -22.56 4.05
CA VAL A 388 9.79 -21.53 3.39
C VAL A 388 9.20 -20.57 4.43
N THR A 389 8.79 -21.06 5.59
CA THR A 389 8.21 -20.23 6.67
C THR A 389 9.28 -19.32 7.28
N ASP A 390 10.47 -19.84 7.56
CA ASP A 390 11.65 -19.08 8.02
C ASP A 390 12.04 -17.99 7.01
N HIS A 391 12.09 -18.33 5.72
CA HIS A 391 12.32 -17.35 4.67
C HIS A 391 11.28 -16.21 4.69
N TYR A 392 10.00 -16.51 4.90
CA TYR A 392 8.96 -15.50 5.01
C TYR A 392 9.13 -14.62 6.26
N GLU A 393 9.55 -15.20 7.40
CA GLU A 393 9.84 -14.44 8.62
C GLU A 393 10.92 -13.40 8.37
N ASP A 394 12.02 -13.81 7.76
CA ASP A 394 13.20 -12.96 7.49
C ASP A 394 12.85 -11.77 6.57
N ILE A 395 12.18 -12.02 5.44
CA ILE A 395 11.80 -10.96 4.51
C ILE A 395 10.72 -10.03 5.07
N LEU A 396 9.72 -10.56 5.79
CA LEU A 396 8.67 -9.78 6.43
C LEU A 396 9.23 -8.95 7.59
N GLY A 397 10.06 -9.55 8.46
CA GLY A 397 10.70 -8.85 9.57
C GLY A 397 11.53 -7.68 9.09
N THR A 398 12.42 -7.92 8.11
CA THR A 398 13.23 -6.86 7.51
C THR A 398 12.37 -5.74 6.89
N TYR A 399 11.30 -6.10 6.17
CA TYR A 399 10.45 -5.13 5.50
C TYR A 399 9.60 -4.31 6.50
N LEU A 400 9.03 -4.96 7.53
CA LEU A 400 8.27 -4.29 8.58
C LEU A 400 9.13 -3.33 9.42
N VAL A 401 10.41 -3.67 9.66
CA VAL A 401 11.36 -2.75 10.31
C VAL A 401 11.62 -1.52 9.43
N LYS A 402 11.83 -1.69 8.11
CA LYS A 402 11.94 -0.56 7.17
C LYS A 402 10.66 0.28 7.13
N LEU A 403 9.50 -0.37 7.14
CA LEU A 403 8.21 0.31 7.18
C LEU A 403 8.04 1.14 8.45
N SER A 404 8.44 0.61 9.61
CA SER A 404 8.36 1.30 10.90
C SER A 404 9.24 2.55 10.98
N SER A 405 10.25 2.67 10.11
CA SER A 405 11.08 3.89 9.98
C SER A 405 10.38 5.01 9.19
N GLN A 406 9.25 4.72 8.54
CA GLN A 406 8.45 5.71 7.83
C GLN A 406 7.47 6.43 8.78
N THR A 407 6.85 7.51 8.30
CA THR A 407 5.82 8.22 9.06
C THR A 407 4.51 7.44 9.02
N LEU A 408 4.28 6.61 10.04
CA LEU A 408 3.07 5.80 10.20
C LEU A 408 1.96 6.56 10.92
N THR A 409 0.71 6.18 10.67
CA THR A 409 -0.37 6.50 11.60
C THR A 409 -0.24 5.63 12.85
N ALA A 410 -0.85 6.04 13.99
CA ALA A 410 -0.86 5.21 15.19
C ALA A 410 -1.44 3.80 14.91
N ALA A 411 -2.55 3.73 14.16
CA ALA A 411 -3.17 2.46 13.78
C ALA A 411 -2.27 1.60 12.87
N ASP A 412 -1.55 2.21 11.91
CA ASP A 412 -0.62 1.45 11.05
C ASP A 412 0.60 0.95 11.84
N SER A 413 1.08 1.74 12.79
CA SER A 413 2.18 1.34 13.69
C SER A 413 1.77 0.17 14.60
N GLU A 414 0.55 0.20 15.15
CA GLU A 414 -0.03 -0.90 15.92
C GLU A 414 -0.14 -2.17 15.06
N ASN A 415 -0.73 -2.06 13.86
CA ASN A 415 -0.87 -3.19 12.94
C ASN A 415 0.50 -3.76 12.51
N ALA A 416 1.52 -2.92 12.28
CA ALA A 416 2.87 -3.39 11.96
C ALA A 416 3.48 -4.18 13.13
N THR A 417 3.26 -3.71 14.37
CA THR A 417 3.74 -4.37 15.58
C THR A 417 3.06 -5.73 15.76
N GLU A 418 1.74 -5.81 15.56
CA GLU A 418 1.01 -7.06 15.69
C GLU A 418 1.36 -8.07 14.57
N LEU A 419 1.63 -7.59 13.35
CA LEU A 419 2.16 -8.47 12.30
C LEU A 419 3.55 -9.01 12.65
N LEU A 420 4.44 -8.19 13.23
CA LEU A 420 5.77 -8.65 13.68
C LEU A 420 5.68 -9.75 14.75
N LYS A 421 4.68 -9.71 15.63
CA LYS A 421 4.43 -10.79 16.60
C LYS A 421 3.90 -12.03 15.88
N ALA A 422 2.90 -11.88 15.02
CA ALA A 422 2.25 -13.00 14.35
C ALA A 422 3.22 -13.78 13.43
N ILE A 423 4.17 -13.12 12.75
CA ILE A 423 5.17 -13.85 11.93
C ILE A 423 6.07 -14.73 12.80
N GLY A 424 6.51 -14.25 13.98
CA GLY A 424 7.27 -15.08 14.90
C GLY A 424 6.47 -16.24 15.46
N ASP A 425 5.16 -16.07 15.72
CA ASP A 425 4.31 -17.18 16.17
C ASP A 425 4.08 -18.23 15.07
N PHE A 426 3.94 -17.84 13.79
CA PHE A 426 3.83 -18.79 12.67
C PHE A 426 5.15 -19.53 12.41
N GLU A 427 6.30 -18.88 12.55
CA GLU A 427 7.62 -19.51 12.48
C GLU A 427 7.75 -20.57 13.57
N ARG A 428 7.40 -20.25 14.83
CA ARG A 428 7.44 -21.20 15.94
C ARG A 428 6.53 -22.40 15.75
N ILE A 429 5.36 -22.24 15.12
CA ILE A 429 4.49 -23.37 14.78
C ILE A 429 5.19 -24.31 13.79
N ALA A 430 5.91 -23.78 12.79
CA ALA A 430 6.65 -24.57 11.83
C ALA A 430 7.88 -25.23 12.47
N ASP A 431 8.60 -24.57 13.38
CA ASP A 431 9.68 -25.13 14.18
C ASP A 431 9.20 -26.34 14.99
N HIS A 432 8.07 -26.22 15.70
CA HIS A 432 7.47 -27.33 16.44
C HIS A 432 7.04 -28.48 15.53
N ALA A 433 6.62 -28.19 14.30
CA ALA A 433 6.32 -29.23 13.31
C ALA A 433 7.57 -30.07 12.97
N VAL A 434 8.74 -29.45 12.84
CA VAL A 434 10.02 -30.18 12.62
C VAL A 434 10.36 -31.00 13.85
N ASN A 435 10.24 -30.47 15.08
CA ASN A 435 10.49 -31.24 16.31
C ASN A 435 9.59 -32.46 16.44
N ILE A 436 8.31 -32.36 16.03
CA ILE A 436 7.37 -33.49 16.01
C ILE A 436 7.83 -34.55 14.97
N VAL A 437 8.33 -34.11 13.80
CA VAL A 437 8.91 -35.03 12.81
C VAL A 437 10.15 -35.74 13.37
N GLU A 438 11.04 -35.04 14.07
CA GLU A 438 12.22 -35.61 14.71
C GLU A 438 11.82 -36.66 15.75
N SER A 439 10.77 -36.41 16.52
CA SER A 439 10.17 -37.36 17.45
C SER A 439 9.63 -38.63 16.71
N ALA A 440 8.98 -38.45 15.56
CA ALA A 440 8.52 -39.57 14.72
C ALA A 440 9.68 -40.36 14.12
N GLU A 441 10.77 -39.70 13.69
CA GLU A 441 12.00 -40.34 13.22
C GLU A 441 12.68 -41.16 14.34
N GLU A 442 12.68 -40.63 15.56
CA GLU A 442 13.22 -41.36 16.72
C GLU A 442 12.43 -42.63 17.01
N LEU A 443 11.09 -42.56 17.03
CA LEU A 443 10.24 -43.75 17.17
C LEU A 443 10.55 -44.80 16.11
N GLN A 444 10.63 -44.37 14.84
CA GLN A 444 10.89 -45.27 13.72
C GLN A 444 12.29 -45.88 13.76
N SER A 445 13.33 -45.05 13.96
CA SER A 445 14.73 -45.51 13.91
C SER A 445 15.12 -46.45 15.06
N LYS A 446 14.52 -46.23 16.23
CA LYS A 446 14.73 -47.06 17.43
C LYS A 446 13.73 -48.23 17.54
N GLY A 447 12.78 -48.35 16.61
CA GLY A 447 11.74 -49.38 16.65
C GLY A 447 10.83 -49.26 17.87
N LEU A 448 10.65 -48.07 18.41
CA LEU A 448 9.79 -47.81 19.56
C LEU A 448 8.33 -47.71 19.10
N THR A 449 7.44 -48.28 19.89
CA THR A 449 5.99 -48.24 19.64
C THR A 449 5.25 -47.64 20.82
N LEU A 450 4.34 -46.75 20.54
CA LEU A 450 3.39 -46.23 21.52
C LEU A 450 2.32 -47.32 21.79
N SER A 451 1.91 -47.48 23.04
CA SER A 451 0.82 -48.41 23.39
C SER A 451 -0.50 -47.97 22.75
N GLU A 452 -1.44 -48.89 22.50
CA GLU A 452 -2.76 -48.56 21.93
C GLU A 452 -3.48 -47.44 22.70
N ALA A 453 -3.39 -47.46 24.02
CA ALA A 453 -3.94 -46.42 24.87
C ALA A 453 -3.23 -45.06 24.68
N ALA A 454 -1.91 -45.05 24.47
CA ALA A 454 -1.18 -43.81 24.18
C ALA A 454 -1.53 -43.28 22.78
N GLN A 455 -1.69 -44.15 21.79
CA GLN A 455 -2.13 -43.75 20.45
C GLN A 455 -3.56 -43.17 20.46
N ALA A 456 -4.47 -43.75 21.28
CA ALA A 456 -5.81 -43.23 21.45
C ALA A 456 -5.80 -41.83 22.13
N ASP A 457 -4.99 -41.70 23.19
CA ASP A 457 -4.78 -40.44 23.89
C ASP A 457 -4.23 -39.36 22.93
N LEU A 458 -3.22 -39.70 22.11
CA LEU A 458 -2.60 -38.74 21.15
C LEU A 458 -3.60 -38.28 20.10
N LYS A 459 -4.42 -39.16 19.56
CA LYS A 459 -5.47 -38.78 18.59
C LYS A 459 -6.43 -37.70 19.10
N VAL A 460 -6.74 -37.72 20.40
CA VAL A 460 -7.61 -36.72 21.02
C VAL A 460 -6.88 -35.37 21.09
N LEU A 461 -5.59 -35.39 21.47
CA LEU A 461 -4.77 -34.19 21.53
C LEU A 461 -4.53 -33.59 20.14
N ASP A 462 -4.16 -34.42 19.15
CA ASP A 462 -3.96 -34.01 17.76
C ASP A 462 -5.21 -33.33 17.19
N ALA A 463 -6.39 -33.90 17.42
CA ALA A 463 -7.65 -33.32 16.96
C ALA A 463 -7.95 -31.95 17.61
N ALA A 464 -7.56 -31.77 18.89
CA ALA A 464 -7.70 -30.47 19.56
C ALA A 464 -6.71 -29.45 19.01
N VAL A 465 -5.46 -29.86 18.75
CA VAL A 465 -4.41 -29.00 18.16
C VAL A 465 -4.74 -28.64 16.71
N GLU A 466 -5.24 -29.56 15.90
CA GLU A 466 -5.72 -29.24 14.54
C GLU A 466 -6.87 -28.22 14.58
N GLU A 467 -7.83 -28.38 15.49
CA GLU A 467 -8.94 -27.42 15.58
C GLU A 467 -8.45 -26.03 15.99
N ILE A 468 -7.55 -25.92 16.98
CA ILE A 468 -7.05 -24.60 17.40
C ILE A 468 -6.21 -23.93 16.31
N LEU A 469 -5.40 -24.70 15.57
CA LEU A 469 -4.64 -24.24 14.44
C LEU A 469 -5.55 -23.66 13.34
N ASP A 470 -6.57 -24.42 12.95
CA ASP A 470 -7.51 -23.99 11.93
C ASP A 470 -8.27 -22.72 12.34
N ARG A 471 -8.71 -22.65 13.60
CA ARG A 471 -9.43 -21.49 14.12
C ARG A 471 -8.56 -20.24 14.17
N SER A 472 -7.33 -20.36 14.63
CA SER A 472 -6.40 -19.22 14.71
C SER A 472 -6.00 -18.71 13.31
N ALA A 473 -5.65 -19.63 12.40
CA ALA A 473 -5.29 -19.29 11.02
C ALA A 473 -6.48 -18.67 10.26
N ASP A 474 -7.69 -19.19 10.42
CA ASP A 474 -8.89 -18.63 9.79
C ASP A 474 -9.27 -17.28 10.37
N ALA A 475 -9.17 -17.09 11.69
CA ALA A 475 -9.39 -15.79 12.34
C ALA A 475 -8.37 -14.74 11.82
N PHE A 476 -7.10 -15.13 11.67
CA PHE A 476 -6.07 -14.26 11.11
C PHE A 476 -6.35 -13.91 9.64
N ARG A 477 -6.66 -14.88 8.78
CA ARG A 477 -6.98 -14.64 7.35
C ARG A 477 -8.13 -13.65 7.18
N ARG A 478 -9.20 -13.81 7.98
CA ARG A 478 -10.41 -12.97 7.90
C ARG A 478 -10.29 -11.67 8.67
N GLY A 479 -9.36 -11.55 9.62
CA GLY A 479 -9.30 -10.46 10.58
C GLY A 479 -10.52 -10.44 11.51
N ASP A 480 -11.01 -11.62 11.88
CA ASP A 480 -12.24 -11.80 12.65
C ASP A 480 -11.93 -11.96 14.15
N ALA A 481 -12.02 -10.86 14.88
CA ALA A 481 -11.81 -10.83 16.33
C ALA A 481 -12.80 -11.70 17.11
N GLN A 482 -14.03 -11.88 16.59
CA GLN A 482 -15.03 -12.73 17.26
C GLN A 482 -14.68 -14.22 17.11
N ALA A 483 -14.17 -14.63 15.95
CA ALA A 483 -13.63 -15.96 15.73
C ALA A 483 -12.36 -16.19 16.58
N ALA A 484 -11.48 -15.20 16.65
CA ALA A 484 -10.26 -15.23 17.45
C ALA A 484 -10.54 -15.45 18.95
N ALA A 485 -11.57 -14.80 19.50
CA ALA A 485 -11.97 -14.97 20.90
C ALA A 485 -12.43 -16.40 21.26
N ALA A 486 -12.63 -17.29 20.30
CA ALA A 486 -12.96 -18.68 20.54
C ALA A 486 -11.72 -19.59 20.68
N VAL A 487 -10.53 -19.09 20.41
CA VAL A 487 -9.27 -19.85 20.42
C VAL A 487 -8.78 -20.08 21.85
N GLU A 488 -8.74 -19.06 22.66
CA GLU A 488 -8.24 -19.14 24.05
C GLU A 488 -8.95 -20.19 24.94
N PRO A 489 -10.29 -20.38 24.89
CA PRO A 489 -10.93 -21.46 25.64
C PRO A 489 -10.47 -22.86 25.20
N LEU A 490 -10.09 -23.03 23.93
CA LEU A 490 -9.60 -24.31 23.41
C LEU A 490 -8.14 -24.56 23.80
N GLU A 491 -7.30 -23.52 23.80
CA GLU A 491 -5.92 -23.59 24.32
C GLU A 491 -5.89 -24.10 25.76
N GLN A 492 -6.74 -23.54 26.65
CA GLN A 492 -6.83 -24.00 28.04
C GLN A 492 -7.26 -25.49 28.15
N VAL A 493 -8.02 -25.99 27.18
CA VAL A 493 -8.36 -27.43 27.12
C VAL A 493 -7.17 -28.25 26.66
N VAL A 494 -6.35 -27.77 25.72
CA VAL A 494 -5.11 -28.45 25.30
C VAL A 494 -4.12 -28.52 26.46
N ASP A 495 -3.96 -27.48 27.26
CA ASP A 495 -3.17 -27.47 28.47
C ASP A 495 -3.60 -28.55 29.48
N LEU A 496 -4.90 -28.65 29.74
CA LEU A 496 -5.45 -29.64 30.61
C LEU A 496 -5.23 -31.06 30.07
N LEU A 497 -5.39 -31.27 28.75
CA LEU A 497 -5.12 -32.56 28.11
C LEU A 497 -3.66 -32.96 28.29
N LYS A 498 -2.70 -32.05 28.02
CA LYS A 498 -1.28 -32.32 28.23
C LYS A 498 -1.00 -32.86 29.62
N GLU A 499 -1.48 -32.17 30.67
CA GLU A 499 -1.25 -32.62 32.07
C GLU A 499 -1.93 -33.95 32.40
N GLN A 500 -3.13 -34.18 31.87
CA GLN A 500 -3.83 -35.48 32.02
C GLN A 500 -3.07 -36.61 31.32
N LEU A 501 -2.65 -36.41 30.05
CA LEU A 501 -1.95 -37.40 29.25
C LEU A 501 -0.57 -37.69 29.81
N ARG A 502 0.13 -36.70 30.34
CA ARG A 502 1.38 -36.87 31.06
C ARG A 502 1.20 -37.76 32.28
N THR A 503 0.18 -37.49 33.07
CA THR A 503 -0.13 -38.31 34.28
C THR A 503 -0.48 -39.77 33.89
N ARG A 504 -1.32 -39.96 32.88
CA ARG A 504 -1.71 -41.28 32.36
C ARG A 504 -0.48 -42.05 31.85
N HIS A 505 0.45 -41.39 31.20
CA HIS A 505 1.68 -41.99 30.71
C HIS A 505 2.59 -42.48 31.86
N ILE A 506 2.75 -41.68 32.92
CA ILE A 506 3.50 -42.06 34.13
C ILE A 506 2.90 -43.31 34.75
N LEU A 507 1.57 -43.43 34.80
CA LEU A 507 0.89 -44.64 35.32
C LEU A 507 1.16 -45.85 34.41
N ARG A 508 1.11 -45.74 33.08
CA ARG A 508 1.44 -46.80 32.12
C ARG A 508 2.89 -47.28 32.25
N MET A 509 3.85 -46.36 32.47
CA MET A 509 5.25 -46.72 32.73
C MET A 509 5.41 -47.51 34.02
N ARG A 510 4.74 -47.09 35.10
CA ARG A 510 4.75 -47.80 36.39
C ARG A 510 4.17 -49.21 36.27
N GLU A 511 3.21 -49.41 35.39
CA GLU A 511 2.60 -50.70 35.10
C GLU A 511 3.41 -51.57 34.12
N GLY A 512 4.56 -51.06 33.62
CA GLY A 512 5.40 -51.76 32.65
C GLY A 512 4.80 -51.86 31.24
N LYS A 513 3.81 -51.01 30.92
CA LYS A 513 3.14 -51.00 29.61
C LYS A 513 3.81 -50.09 28.57
N CYS A 514 4.79 -49.29 28.97
CA CYS A 514 5.57 -48.40 28.11
C CYS A 514 7.05 -48.46 28.51
N SER A 515 7.96 -48.33 27.53
CA SER A 515 9.39 -48.20 27.80
C SER A 515 9.73 -46.76 28.26
N ILE A 516 10.86 -46.62 28.94
CA ILE A 516 11.36 -45.31 29.39
C ILE A 516 11.74 -44.45 28.17
N GLU A 517 12.36 -45.06 27.15
CA GLU A 517 12.76 -44.37 25.92
C GLU A 517 11.53 -43.79 25.17
N ALA A 518 10.46 -44.61 25.01
CA ALA A 518 9.21 -44.09 24.44
C ALA A 518 8.57 -43.01 25.31
N GLY A 519 8.87 -43.02 26.63
CA GLY A 519 8.41 -41.97 27.56
C GLY A 519 9.03 -40.60 27.33
N PHE A 520 10.30 -40.54 26.92
CA PHE A 520 10.94 -39.27 26.53
C PHE A 520 10.31 -38.69 25.27
N VAL A 521 10.19 -39.48 24.21
CA VAL A 521 9.55 -39.06 22.97
C VAL A 521 8.10 -38.60 23.20
N TRP A 522 7.36 -39.30 24.06
CA TRP A 522 6.01 -38.91 24.46
C TRP A 522 5.97 -37.54 25.14
N ALA A 523 6.93 -37.24 26.03
CA ALA A 523 7.00 -35.99 26.74
C ALA A 523 7.34 -34.80 25.79
N ASP A 524 8.22 -35.05 24.82
CA ASP A 524 8.58 -34.07 23.78
C ASP A 524 7.37 -33.78 22.89
N LEU A 525 6.67 -34.80 22.38
CA LEU A 525 5.44 -34.65 21.60
C LEU A 525 4.37 -33.82 22.34
N LEU A 526 4.12 -34.13 23.61
CA LEU A 526 3.15 -33.38 24.41
C LEU A 526 3.57 -31.90 24.57
N THR A 527 4.86 -31.63 24.67
CA THR A 527 5.39 -30.28 24.82
C THR A 527 5.28 -29.48 23.53
N ASP A 528 5.64 -30.09 22.40
CA ASP A 528 5.56 -29.39 21.10
C ASP A 528 4.11 -29.10 20.69
N LEU A 529 3.18 -30.04 20.98
CA LEU A 529 1.76 -29.84 20.71
C LEU A 529 1.14 -28.74 21.55
N GLU A 530 1.48 -28.66 22.85
CA GLU A 530 1.01 -27.56 23.73
C GLU A 530 1.61 -26.23 23.33
N ARG A 531 2.94 -26.18 23.03
CA ARG A 531 3.58 -24.96 22.55
C ARG A 531 2.95 -24.44 21.26
N THR A 532 2.62 -25.34 20.35
CA THR A 532 1.86 -24.99 19.14
C THR A 532 0.52 -24.33 19.49
N SER A 533 -0.20 -24.86 20.48
CA SER A 533 -1.46 -24.30 20.97
C SER A 533 -1.28 -22.89 21.56
N ASP A 534 -0.20 -22.67 22.33
CA ASP A 534 0.17 -21.35 22.87
C ASP A 534 0.37 -20.32 21.74
N HIS A 535 1.12 -20.67 20.69
CA HIS A 535 1.34 -19.80 19.54
C HIS A 535 0.05 -19.51 18.77
N CYS A 536 -0.86 -20.49 18.66
CA CYS A 536 -2.19 -20.28 18.09
C CYS A 536 -3.00 -19.25 18.88
N SER A 537 -2.93 -19.29 20.22
CA SER A 537 -3.57 -18.31 21.09
C SER A 537 -2.96 -16.92 20.97
N ASN A 538 -1.63 -16.80 20.84
CA ASN A 538 -0.94 -15.53 20.58
C ASN A 538 -1.39 -14.90 19.27
N ILE A 539 -1.48 -15.70 18.18
CA ILE A 539 -1.99 -15.23 16.88
C ILE A 539 -3.41 -14.70 17.02
N ALA A 540 -4.28 -15.43 17.73
CA ALA A 540 -5.65 -14.98 17.98
C ALA A 540 -5.68 -13.67 18.78
N GLY A 541 -4.80 -13.53 19.79
CA GLY A 541 -4.61 -12.28 20.55
C GLY A 541 -4.23 -11.11 19.65
N SER A 542 -3.27 -11.30 18.75
CA SER A 542 -2.86 -10.28 17.77
C SER A 542 -4.02 -9.87 16.84
N VAL A 543 -4.90 -10.80 16.44
CA VAL A 543 -6.10 -10.48 15.64
C VAL A 543 -7.08 -9.60 16.42
N ILE A 544 -7.27 -9.88 17.71
CA ILE A 544 -8.15 -9.09 18.59
C ILE A 544 -7.58 -7.67 18.76
N ASP A 545 -6.28 -7.55 19.04
CA ASP A 545 -5.61 -6.28 19.27
C ASP A 545 -5.61 -5.39 18.01
N MET A 546 -5.34 -5.96 16.84
CA MET A 546 -5.49 -5.26 15.55
C MET A 546 -6.90 -4.72 15.32
N SER A 547 -7.94 -5.41 15.83
CA SER A 547 -9.33 -4.98 15.67
C SER A 547 -9.76 -3.90 16.66
N GLN A 548 -9.20 -3.91 17.88
CA GLN A 548 -9.58 -3.03 18.98
C GLN A 548 -8.64 -1.83 19.14
N HIS A 549 -7.55 -1.76 18.38
CA HIS A 549 -6.48 -0.76 18.52
C HIS A 549 -5.91 -0.71 19.94
N ASN A 550 -5.65 -1.86 20.54
CA ASN A 550 -5.09 -2.02 21.86
C ASN A 550 -3.75 -2.78 21.81
N LEU A 551 -2.72 -2.32 22.53
CA LEU A 551 -1.37 -2.91 22.48
C LEU A 551 -1.09 -3.94 23.59
N ASN A 552 -2.08 -4.32 24.41
CA ASN A 552 -1.90 -5.17 25.58
C ASN A 552 -2.62 -6.52 25.48
N ILE A 553 -2.03 -7.48 24.72
CA ILE A 553 -2.53 -8.86 24.56
C ILE A 553 -2.87 -9.52 25.90
N HIS A 554 -1.95 -9.44 26.88
CA HIS A 554 -2.15 -10.09 28.17
C HIS A 554 -3.29 -9.49 29.02
N GLU A 555 -3.60 -8.23 28.82
CA GLU A 555 -4.70 -7.56 29.53
C GLU A 555 -6.05 -7.86 28.88
N THR A 556 -6.08 -7.97 27.56
CA THR A 556 -7.27 -8.32 26.76
C THR A 556 -7.65 -9.79 26.97
N LEU A 557 -6.70 -10.71 26.95
CA LEU A 557 -6.92 -12.14 27.24
C LEU A 557 -7.30 -12.38 28.72
N ARG A 558 -6.66 -11.66 29.67
CA ARG A 558 -7.03 -11.72 31.08
C ARG A 558 -8.40 -11.12 31.38
N SER A 559 -8.77 -10.01 30.77
CA SER A 559 -10.09 -9.40 30.94
C SER A 559 -11.20 -10.23 30.32
N GLY A 560 -10.89 -10.96 29.23
CA GLY A 560 -11.78 -11.94 28.63
C GLY A 560 -12.04 -13.18 29.50
N LYS A 561 -11.08 -13.56 30.38
CA LYS A 561 -11.21 -14.67 31.33
C LYS A 561 -12.04 -14.31 32.56
N LEU A 562 -12.06 -13.05 32.98
CA LEU A 562 -12.75 -12.59 34.21
C LEU A 562 -14.21 -12.25 33.89
N ASN A 563 -15.16 -13.11 34.29
CA ASN A 563 -16.61 -12.95 34.20
C ASN A 563 -17.25 -13.00 32.80
N ASN A 564 -16.79 -13.88 31.91
CA ASN A 564 -17.41 -14.06 30.61
C ASN A 564 -18.14 -15.42 30.51
N GLU A 565 -19.46 -15.40 30.62
CA GLU A 565 -20.31 -16.61 30.51
C GLU A 565 -20.11 -17.34 29.18
N GLU A 566 -19.76 -16.63 28.11
CA GLU A 566 -19.47 -17.19 26.80
C GLU A 566 -18.15 -17.99 26.79
N TYR A 567 -17.11 -17.45 27.47
CA TYR A 567 -15.84 -18.13 27.64
C TYR A 567 -16.03 -19.45 28.39
N ASP A 568 -16.72 -19.42 29.53
CA ASP A 568 -16.97 -20.60 30.36
C ASP A 568 -17.84 -21.64 29.66
N ARG A 569 -18.76 -21.20 28.81
CA ARG A 569 -19.59 -22.08 27.99
C ARG A 569 -18.72 -22.81 26.96
N ARG A 570 -17.92 -22.10 26.19
CA ARG A 570 -17.03 -22.65 25.16
C ARG A 570 -15.99 -23.58 25.77
N PHE A 571 -15.37 -23.18 26.87
CA PHE A 571 -14.44 -24.04 27.60
C PHE A 571 -15.08 -25.38 27.98
N ARG A 572 -16.29 -25.37 28.56
CA ARG A 572 -17.01 -26.59 28.92
C ARG A 572 -17.41 -27.42 27.70
N GLU A 573 -17.74 -26.81 26.58
CA GLU A 573 -18.02 -27.50 25.31
C GLU A 573 -16.79 -28.22 24.80
N TYR A 574 -15.63 -27.54 24.74
CA TYR A 574 -14.36 -28.14 24.31
C TYR A 574 -13.87 -29.22 25.28
N ALA A 575 -13.94 -28.99 26.57
CA ALA A 575 -13.55 -29.96 27.58
C ALA A 575 -14.39 -31.24 27.52
N ARG A 576 -15.65 -31.16 27.12
CA ARG A 576 -16.49 -32.34 26.84
C ARG A 576 -16.14 -33.03 25.53
N LYS A 577 -15.87 -32.22 24.48
CA LYS A 577 -15.54 -32.72 23.13
C LYS A 577 -14.25 -33.52 23.14
N TYR A 578 -13.26 -33.10 23.89
CA TYR A 578 -11.92 -33.69 23.95
C TYR A 578 -11.66 -34.45 25.27
N ALA A 579 -12.71 -34.92 25.93
CA ALA A 579 -12.54 -35.73 27.14
C ALA A 579 -11.85 -37.04 26.81
N VAL A 580 -10.77 -37.37 27.53
CA VAL A 580 -10.09 -38.70 27.47
C VAL A 580 -10.77 -39.65 28.44
N GLU A 581 -11.20 -40.84 27.97
CA GLU A 581 -11.87 -41.91 28.73
C GLU A 581 -10.95 -42.65 29.73
#